data_b7c0024554535d4fbcc47894389702b4
#
_entry.id   b7c0024554535d4fbcc47894389702b4
#
_cell.length_a   1.000
_cell.length_b   1.000
_cell.length_c   1.000
_cell.angle_alpha   90.00
_cell.angle_beta   90.00
_cell.angle_gamma   90.00
#
_symmetry.space_group_name_H-M   'P 1'
#
loop_
_entity.id
_entity.type
_entity.pdbx_description
1 polymer ?
#
loop_
_entity_poly.entity_id
_entity_poly.type
_entity_poly.pdbx_seq_one_letter_code
_entity_poly.pdbx_strand_id
1 'polypeptide(L)'
;MPINLREDVAFIILKKIKDGGEKMHEIGFTETDFTGRGLTKSDFMGHLDYLNQKQYIQAKFSGNAYANQEDVPDLVNSDEVGARVANTLGAEDGPLPHLIKFEEAKLTDKGQKLLERMEKNPPEALDQGPASPIATKDMPFLEKVMLKGSLNDIFDARDISEVIFRTMRDMMTTEASERVSQELHEPAEPTKDKALQNKISDLWKDTNPIVAFLSKVRPPLKIDSDTFLFRIRQEGGLQKGVDERMVVKSVFSATKDELSQERVKEIEQFLPDKILQLWKEA
;
A
#
# COMPACT_ATOMS: atom_id res chain seq x y z
N MET A 1 4.12 13.48 4.85
CA MET A 1 3.94 12.22 5.61
C MET A 1 2.89 11.40 4.91
N PRO A 2 3.10 10.13 4.65
CA PRO A 2 2.05 9.29 4.11
C PRO A 2 0.85 9.31 5.06
N ILE A 3 -0.35 9.31 4.48
CA ILE A 3 -1.58 9.30 5.25
C ILE A 3 -1.68 7.97 5.96
N ASN A 4 -1.91 8.00 7.26
CA ASN A 4 -2.17 6.80 8.02
C ASN A 4 -3.63 6.39 7.82
N LEU A 5 -3.89 5.47 6.90
CA LEU A 5 -5.22 4.95 6.62
C LEU A 5 -5.72 4.13 7.81
N ARG A 6 -6.88 4.51 8.32
CA ARG A 6 -7.49 3.97 9.53
C ARG A 6 -8.79 3.26 9.21
N GLU A 7 -8.92 2.05 9.69
CA GLU A 7 -10.08 1.20 9.44
C GLU A 7 -11.37 1.76 10.04
N ASP A 8 -11.30 2.32 11.24
CA ASP A 8 -12.45 2.95 11.91
C ASP A 8 -12.96 4.18 11.15
N VAL A 9 -12.06 4.99 10.59
CA VAL A 9 -12.41 6.14 9.76
C VAL A 9 -13.05 5.70 8.45
N ALA A 10 -12.47 4.70 7.78
CA ALA A 10 -13.04 4.11 6.57
C ALA A 10 -14.45 3.53 6.83
N PHE A 11 -14.63 2.82 7.94
CA PHE A 11 -15.94 2.28 8.36
C PHE A 11 -16.98 3.39 8.54
N ILE A 12 -16.64 4.47 9.25
CA ILE A 12 -17.55 5.61 9.46
C ILE A 12 -17.92 6.25 8.12
N ILE A 13 -16.95 6.46 7.23
CA ILE A 13 -17.19 7.03 5.91
C ILE A 13 -18.14 6.14 5.10
N LEU A 14 -17.83 4.85 4.98
CA LEU A 14 -18.64 3.91 4.21
C LEU A 14 -20.07 3.78 4.78
N LYS A 15 -20.20 3.71 6.10
CA LYS A 15 -21.51 3.64 6.76
C LYS A 15 -22.35 4.88 6.49
N LYS A 16 -21.76 6.07 6.62
CA LYS A 16 -22.47 7.32 6.38
C LYS A 16 -22.90 7.46 4.92
N ILE A 17 -22.08 6.99 3.97
CA ILE A 17 -22.43 6.96 2.54
C ILE A 17 -23.60 5.97 2.31
N LYS A 18 -23.58 4.80 2.94
CA LYS A 18 -24.68 3.81 2.84
C LYS A 18 -26.00 4.38 3.36
N ASP A 19 -25.98 5.07 4.49
CA ASP A 19 -27.16 5.64 5.14
C ASP A 19 -27.84 6.71 4.27
N GLY A 20 -27.10 7.37 3.36
CA GLY A 20 -27.64 8.30 2.40
C GLY A 20 -28.35 7.67 1.18
N GLY A 21 -28.19 6.36 0.97
CA GLY A 21 -28.88 5.61 -0.09
C GLY A 21 -27.96 5.07 -1.20
N GLU A 22 -28.57 4.44 -2.21
CA GLU A 22 -27.84 3.75 -3.29
C GLU A 22 -27.39 4.67 -4.45
N LYS A 23 -27.96 5.86 -4.52
CA LYS A 23 -27.66 6.83 -5.60
C LYS A 23 -26.59 7.82 -5.13
N MET A 24 -25.92 8.47 -6.09
CA MET A 24 -25.09 9.64 -5.80
C MET A 24 -25.91 10.68 -5.04
N HIS A 25 -25.41 11.13 -3.92
CA HIS A 25 -26.07 12.11 -3.04
C HIS A 25 -25.04 12.94 -2.29
N GLU A 26 -25.44 14.14 -1.90
CA GLU A 26 -24.61 14.99 -1.02
C GLU A 26 -24.47 14.37 0.35
N ILE A 27 -23.25 14.37 0.88
CA ILE A 27 -22.93 13.84 2.19
C ILE A 27 -22.15 14.88 2.97
N GLY A 28 -22.76 15.39 4.05
CA GLY A 28 -22.09 16.28 4.97
C GLY A 28 -21.38 15.49 6.07
N PHE A 29 -20.06 15.49 6.09
CA PHE A 29 -19.28 15.00 7.21
C PHE A 29 -19.01 16.14 8.20
N THR A 30 -19.11 15.84 9.48
CA THR A 30 -18.89 16.79 10.57
C THR A 30 -17.83 16.27 11.53
N GLU A 31 -17.23 17.14 12.32
CA GLU A 31 -16.26 16.73 13.35
C GLU A 31 -16.86 15.75 14.35
N THR A 32 -18.18 15.81 14.59
CA THR A 32 -18.87 14.88 15.48
C THR A 32 -18.89 13.45 14.98
N ASP A 33 -18.83 13.23 13.66
CA ASP A 33 -18.73 11.88 13.07
C ASP A 33 -17.42 11.19 13.46
N PHE A 34 -16.38 11.99 13.74
CA PHE A 34 -15.03 11.52 14.04
C PHE A 34 -14.57 11.91 15.45
N THR A 35 -15.50 12.10 16.37
CA THR A 35 -15.19 12.48 17.75
C THR A 35 -14.15 11.56 18.38
N GLY A 36 -13.15 12.14 19.04
CA GLY A 36 -12.08 11.42 19.73
C GLY A 36 -10.99 10.86 18.82
N ARG A 37 -11.07 11.02 17.48
CA ARG A 37 -10.13 10.43 16.53
C ARG A 37 -8.97 11.31 16.12
N GLY A 38 -8.99 12.62 16.48
CA GLY A 38 -7.93 13.56 16.14
C GLY A 38 -7.63 13.64 14.63
N LEU A 39 -8.68 13.51 13.80
CA LEU A 39 -8.55 13.46 12.34
C LEU A 39 -8.32 14.86 11.78
N THR A 40 -7.26 15.07 11.04
CA THR A 40 -7.05 16.29 10.27
C THR A 40 -7.87 16.28 8.98
N LYS A 41 -8.07 17.47 8.36
CA LYS A 41 -8.73 17.55 7.06
C LYS A 41 -7.96 16.77 5.98
N SER A 42 -6.63 16.78 6.04
CA SER A 42 -5.77 16.00 5.14
C SER A 42 -6.00 14.50 5.31
N ASP A 43 -6.04 14.00 6.55
CA ASP A 43 -6.29 12.59 6.80
C ASP A 43 -7.67 12.17 6.28
N PHE A 44 -8.70 13.00 6.52
CA PHE A 44 -10.05 12.73 6.04
C PHE A 44 -10.12 12.68 4.51
N MET A 45 -9.54 13.68 3.84
CA MET A 45 -9.50 13.72 2.37
C MET A 45 -8.72 12.54 1.80
N GLY A 46 -7.63 12.14 2.45
CA GLY A 46 -6.86 10.96 2.05
C GLY A 46 -7.63 9.66 2.16
N HIS A 47 -8.48 9.50 3.20
CA HIS A 47 -9.35 8.33 3.30
C HIS A 47 -10.41 8.30 2.19
N LEU A 48 -11.04 9.45 1.90
CA LEU A 48 -12.01 9.56 0.81
C LEU A 48 -11.38 9.22 -0.53
N ASP A 49 -10.20 9.76 -0.78
CA ASP A 49 -9.45 9.53 -2.01
C ASP A 49 -9.05 8.06 -2.16
N TYR A 50 -8.48 7.47 -1.12
CA TYR A 50 -8.17 6.04 -1.10
C TYR A 50 -9.38 5.18 -1.43
N LEU A 51 -10.52 5.41 -0.76
CA LEU A 51 -11.74 4.66 -0.98
C LEU A 51 -12.27 4.83 -2.42
N ASN A 52 -12.12 6.02 -3.00
CA ASN A 52 -12.52 6.31 -4.38
C ASN A 52 -11.60 5.63 -5.41
N GLN A 53 -10.29 5.75 -5.25
CA GLN A 53 -9.31 5.11 -6.15
C GLN A 53 -9.42 3.59 -6.14
N LYS A 54 -9.66 3.01 -4.96
CA LYS A 54 -9.85 1.57 -4.82
C LYS A 54 -11.26 1.10 -5.19
N GLN A 55 -12.08 2.01 -5.72
CA GLN A 55 -13.44 1.71 -6.17
C GLN A 55 -14.34 1.13 -5.07
N TYR A 56 -14.12 1.49 -3.81
CA TYR A 56 -15.07 1.21 -2.74
C TYR A 56 -16.23 2.20 -2.73
N ILE A 57 -15.94 3.43 -3.11
CA ILE A 57 -16.95 4.48 -3.34
C ILE A 57 -16.78 5.03 -4.76
N GLN A 58 -17.83 5.66 -5.25
CA GLN A 58 -17.74 6.60 -6.36
C GLN A 58 -18.02 7.97 -5.77
N ALA A 59 -17.02 8.86 -5.78
CA ALA A 59 -17.08 10.17 -5.17
C ALA A 59 -16.90 11.28 -6.22
N LYS A 60 -17.47 12.45 -5.93
CA LYS A 60 -17.30 13.67 -6.70
C LYS A 60 -16.67 14.74 -5.83
N PHE A 61 -15.63 15.34 -6.35
CA PHE A 61 -14.90 16.43 -5.72
C PHE A 61 -14.94 17.66 -6.61
N SER A 62 -14.79 18.84 -5.99
CA SER A 62 -14.60 20.10 -6.70
C SER A 62 -13.47 20.92 -6.04
N GLY A 63 -13.01 21.95 -6.73
CA GLY A 63 -11.96 22.84 -6.27
C GLY A 63 -10.62 22.59 -6.97
N ASN A 64 -9.68 23.48 -6.72
CA ASN A 64 -8.31 23.41 -7.22
C ASN A 64 -7.36 23.07 -6.09
N ALA A 65 -6.78 21.88 -6.14
CA ALA A 65 -5.86 21.39 -5.10
C ALA A 65 -4.57 22.21 -4.98
N TYR A 66 -4.18 22.88 -6.03
CA TYR A 66 -2.88 23.56 -6.12
C TYR A 66 -2.97 25.08 -6.09
N ALA A 67 -4.13 25.67 -5.97
CA ALA A 67 -4.38 27.10 -5.96
C ALA A 67 -3.25 27.97 -6.57
N ASN A 68 -3.53 28.90 -7.40
CA ASN A 68 -2.59 29.88 -7.96
C ASN A 68 -1.27 29.33 -8.59
N GLN A 69 -1.13 28.04 -8.79
CA GLN A 69 -0.04 27.51 -9.61
C GLN A 69 -0.46 27.60 -11.08
N GLU A 70 0.23 28.44 -11.82
CA GLU A 70 -0.13 28.75 -13.22
C GLU A 70 -0.15 27.52 -14.15
N ASP A 71 0.67 26.53 -13.82
CA ASP A 71 0.85 25.32 -14.64
C ASP A 71 -0.11 24.16 -14.28
N VAL A 72 -0.98 24.34 -13.28
CA VAL A 72 -1.91 23.29 -12.85
C VAL A 72 -3.34 23.72 -13.18
N PRO A 73 -4.01 23.09 -14.14
CA PRO A 73 -5.39 23.42 -14.50
C PRO A 73 -6.33 23.13 -13.33
N ASP A 74 -7.45 23.85 -13.28
CA ASP A 74 -8.54 23.54 -12.37
C ASP A 74 -9.01 22.09 -12.56
N LEU A 75 -9.21 21.41 -11.45
CA LEU A 75 -9.63 20.02 -11.47
C LEU A 75 -11.12 19.95 -11.78
N VAL A 76 -11.45 19.37 -12.92
CA VAL A 76 -12.84 19.29 -13.42
C VAL A 76 -13.50 17.95 -13.19
N ASN A 77 -12.73 16.92 -12.85
CA ASN A 77 -13.27 15.59 -12.58
C ASN A 77 -12.69 14.97 -11.31
N SER A 78 -13.47 14.10 -10.67
CA SER A 78 -13.11 13.46 -9.42
C SER A 78 -11.91 12.51 -9.53
N ASP A 79 -11.75 11.85 -10.69
CA ASP A 79 -10.66 10.88 -10.89
C ASP A 79 -9.31 11.59 -10.93
N GLU A 80 -9.27 12.78 -11.56
CA GLU A 80 -8.07 13.59 -11.63
C GLU A 80 -7.70 14.18 -10.26
N VAL A 81 -8.69 14.66 -9.51
CA VAL A 81 -8.48 15.13 -8.12
C VAL A 81 -7.95 13.98 -7.28
N GLY A 82 -8.58 12.82 -7.37
CA GLY A 82 -8.20 11.63 -6.62
C GLY A 82 -6.74 11.24 -6.86
N ALA A 83 -6.33 11.07 -8.11
CA ALA A 83 -4.97 10.68 -8.47
C ALA A 83 -3.91 11.66 -7.94
N ARG A 84 -4.19 12.95 -7.96
CA ARG A 84 -3.25 13.97 -7.49
C ARG A 84 -3.16 14.04 -5.96
N VAL A 85 -4.28 13.90 -5.27
CA VAL A 85 -4.32 13.96 -3.80
C VAL A 85 -3.59 12.77 -3.20
N ALA A 86 -3.79 11.55 -3.71
CA ALA A 86 -3.13 10.36 -3.16
C ALA A 86 -1.61 10.41 -3.28
N ASN A 87 -1.12 10.84 -4.45
CA ASN A 87 0.32 10.83 -4.75
C ASN A 87 1.11 11.93 -4.02
N THR A 88 0.45 13.00 -3.58
CA THR A 88 1.15 14.19 -3.10
C THR A 88 0.70 14.68 -1.73
N LEU A 89 -0.28 14.04 -1.10
CA LEU A 89 -0.75 14.42 0.23
C LEU A 89 0.37 14.20 1.26
N GLY A 90 0.86 15.31 1.83
CA GLY A 90 1.96 15.31 2.79
C GLY A 90 3.31 15.73 2.22
N ALA A 91 3.45 15.96 0.90
CA ALA A 91 4.59 16.66 0.35
C ALA A 91 4.54 18.15 0.73
N GLU A 92 5.71 18.80 0.94
CA GLU A 92 5.76 20.23 1.28
C GLU A 92 5.14 21.12 0.20
N ASP A 93 5.26 20.69 -1.06
CA ASP A 93 4.73 21.33 -2.27
C ASP A 93 3.49 20.61 -2.84
N GLY A 94 2.92 19.70 -2.06
CA GLY A 94 1.76 18.89 -2.46
C GLY A 94 0.45 19.65 -2.48
N PRO A 95 -0.65 18.99 -2.87
CA PRO A 95 -1.95 19.62 -2.95
C PRO A 95 -2.41 20.16 -1.62
N LEU A 96 -3.17 21.25 -1.66
CA LEU A 96 -3.75 21.92 -0.51
C LEU A 96 -5.15 21.34 -0.23
N PRO A 97 -5.30 20.34 0.65
CA PRO A 97 -6.57 19.63 0.87
C PRO A 97 -7.73 20.52 1.28
N HIS A 98 -7.44 21.67 1.89
CA HIS A 98 -8.46 22.63 2.29
C HIS A 98 -9.15 23.33 1.11
N LEU A 99 -8.56 23.29 -0.08
CA LEU A 99 -9.13 23.86 -1.31
C LEU A 99 -9.96 22.83 -2.09
N ILE A 100 -9.85 21.56 -1.73
CA ILE A 100 -10.67 20.49 -2.30
C ILE A 100 -11.94 20.36 -1.46
N LYS A 101 -13.08 20.28 -2.14
CA LYS A 101 -14.38 20.05 -1.52
C LYS A 101 -14.92 18.72 -2.00
N PHE A 102 -15.24 17.85 -1.07
CA PHE A 102 -16.04 16.66 -1.32
C PHE A 102 -17.51 17.07 -1.47
N GLU A 103 -18.20 16.57 -2.47
CA GLU A 103 -19.59 16.93 -2.77
C GLU A 103 -20.55 15.76 -2.59
N GLU A 104 -20.38 14.73 -3.38
CA GLU A 104 -21.31 13.62 -3.49
C GLU A 104 -20.57 12.28 -3.47
N ALA A 105 -21.20 11.25 -2.98
CA ALA A 105 -20.72 9.88 -3.15
C ALA A 105 -21.86 8.86 -3.14
N LYS A 106 -21.51 7.65 -3.57
CA LYS A 106 -22.29 6.43 -3.36
C LYS A 106 -21.34 5.25 -3.12
N LEU A 107 -21.83 4.20 -2.49
CA LEU A 107 -21.11 2.94 -2.45
C LEU A 107 -21.11 2.26 -3.82
N THR A 108 -20.02 1.58 -4.12
CA THR A 108 -19.98 0.57 -5.19
C THR A 108 -20.32 -0.80 -4.61
N ASP A 109 -20.53 -1.82 -5.46
CA ASP A 109 -20.70 -3.20 -5.01
C ASP A 109 -19.51 -3.69 -4.17
N LYS A 110 -18.31 -3.27 -4.53
CA LYS A 110 -17.08 -3.57 -3.77
C LYS A 110 -17.10 -2.90 -2.40
N GLY A 111 -17.53 -1.65 -2.33
CA GLY A 111 -17.67 -0.91 -1.06
C GLY A 111 -18.73 -1.49 -0.15
N GLN A 112 -19.84 -1.93 -0.71
CA GLN A 112 -20.90 -2.58 0.06
C GLN A 112 -20.42 -3.90 0.69
N LYS A 113 -19.71 -4.74 -0.06
CA LYS A 113 -19.10 -5.96 0.45
C LYS A 113 -18.06 -5.70 1.55
N LEU A 114 -17.25 -4.65 1.40
CA LEU A 114 -16.31 -4.23 2.42
C LEU A 114 -17.04 -3.82 3.70
N LEU A 115 -18.06 -2.97 3.59
CA LEU A 115 -18.84 -2.52 4.73
C LEU A 115 -19.57 -3.67 5.44
N GLU A 116 -20.20 -4.59 4.72
CA GLU A 116 -20.83 -5.79 5.28
C GLU A 116 -19.85 -6.65 6.08
N ARG A 117 -18.60 -6.76 5.60
CA ARG A 117 -17.55 -7.47 6.34
C ARG A 117 -17.15 -6.73 7.62
N MET A 118 -17.00 -5.41 7.55
CA MET A 118 -16.72 -4.57 8.71
C MET A 118 -17.88 -4.53 9.72
N GLU A 119 -19.14 -4.61 9.26
CA GLU A 119 -20.30 -4.71 10.14
C GLU A 119 -20.35 -6.04 10.91
N LYS A 120 -19.82 -7.13 10.30
CA LYS A 120 -19.71 -8.45 10.97
C LYS A 120 -18.53 -8.51 11.96
N ASN A 121 -17.46 -7.80 11.66
CA ASN A 121 -16.26 -7.70 12.48
C ASN A 121 -15.90 -6.21 12.60
N PRO A 122 -16.55 -5.47 13.49
CA PRO A 122 -16.31 -4.04 13.63
C PRO A 122 -14.84 -3.75 13.99
N PRO A 123 -14.26 -2.66 13.46
CA PRO A 123 -12.91 -2.24 13.82
C PRO A 123 -12.79 -2.02 15.34
N GLU A 124 -11.79 -2.61 15.97
CA GLU A 124 -11.56 -2.49 17.42
C GLU A 124 -11.42 -1.04 17.90
N ALA A 125 -10.90 -0.18 17.03
CA ALA A 125 -10.71 1.23 17.33
C ALA A 125 -11.99 2.09 17.27
N LEU A 126 -13.14 1.54 16.94
CA LEU A 126 -14.40 2.29 17.03
C LEU A 126 -14.67 2.76 18.47
N ASP A 127 -14.30 1.96 19.46
CA ASP A 127 -14.60 2.20 20.87
C ASP A 127 -13.39 2.69 21.70
N GLN A 128 -12.15 2.54 21.24
CA GLN A 128 -10.95 2.65 22.11
C GLN A 128 -9.75 3.47 21.59
N GLY A 129 -9.83 4.23 20.51
CA GLY A 129 -8.70 5.09 20.09
C GLY A 129 -7.99 4.69 18.78
N PRO A 130 -6.69 4.95 18.59
CA PRO A 130 -6.05 4.91 17.28
C PRO A 130 -6.12 3.52 16.64
N ALA A 131 -6.67 3.51 15.44
CA ALA A 131 -7.03 2.34 14.69
C ALA A 131 -5.88 1.49 14.19
N SER A 132 -6.18 0.21 14.03
CA SER A 132 -5.44 -0.67 13.16
C SER A 132 -5.55 -0.22 11.69
N PRO A 133 -4.53 -0.40 10.87
CA PRO A 133 -4.62 -0.18 9.44
C PRO A 133 -5.78 -0.96 8.83
N ILE A 134 -6.36 -0.45 7.75
CA ILE A 134 -7.39 -1.16 6.97
C ILE A 134 -6.95 -2.61 6.76
N ALA A 135 -7.86 -3.56 7.01
CA ALA A 135 -7.57 -4.98 7.07
C ALA A 135 -6.65 -5.44 5.92
N THR A 136 -5.40 -5.67 6.25
CA THR A 136 -4.32 -5.90 5.29
C THR A 136 -4.50 -7.17 4.46
N LYS A 137 -5.33 -8.10 4.93
CA LYS A 137 -5.50 -9.41 4.29
C LYS A 137 -6.10 -9.33 2.87
N ASP A 138 -6.94 -8.33 2.62
CA ASP A 138 -7.61 -8.17 1.32
C ASP A 138 -6.99 -7.06 0.45
N MET A 139 -5.88 -6.49 0.89
CA MET A 139 -5.15 -5.48 0.12
C MET A 139 -4.24 -6.14 -0.92
N PRO A 140 -4.07 -5.52 -2.10
CA PRO A 140 -3.03 -5.90 -3.05
C PRO A 140 -1.64 -5.84 -2.42
N PHE A 141 -0.72 -6.65 -2.95
CA PHE A 141 0.64 -6.77 -2.44
C PHE A 141 1.35 -5.42 -2.29
N LEU A 142 1.35 -4.59 -3.36
CA LEU A 142 2.05 -3.31 -3.34
C LEU A 142 1.43 -2.30 -2.37
N GLU A 143 0.10 -2.32 -2.19
CA GLU A 143 -0.55 -1.49 -1.19
C GLU A 143 -0.16 -1.87 0.24
N LYS A 144 -0.10 -3.17 0.54
CA LYS A 144 0.38 -3.66 1.85
C LYS A 144 1.79 -3.16 2.12
N VAL A 145 2.68 -3.28 1.13
CA VAL A 145 4.07 -2.81 1.24
C VAL A 145 4.13 -1.31 1.46
N MET A 146 3.43 -0.53 0.65
CA MET A 146 3.39 0.93 0.75
C MET A 146 2.92 1.39 2.14
N LEU A 147 1.79 0.88 2.60
CA LEU A 147 1.18 1.33 3.86
C LEU A 147 1.97 0.87 5.08
N LYS A 148 2.38 -0.40 5.15
CA LYS A 148 3.16 -0.93 6.27
C LYS A 148 4.59 -0.38 6.30
N GLY A 149 5.16 -0.10 5.12
CA GLY A 149 6.50 0.45 4.96
C GLY A 149 6.59 1.97 5.10
N SER A 150 5.44 2.65 5.24
CA SER A 150 5.34 4.12 5.23
C SER A 150 6.03 4.74 4.01
N LEU A 151 5.85 4.11 2.83
CA LEU A 151 6.36 4.60 1.57
C LEU A 151 5.42 5.63 0.96
N ASN A 152 5.95 6.55 0.16
CA ASN A 152 5.16 7.67 -0.35
C ASN A 152 4.15 7.25 -1.41
N ASP A 153 4.52 6.30 -2.27
CA ASP A 153 3.65 5.82 -3.33
C ASP A 153 3.89 4.33 -3.65
N ILE A 154 3.09 3.85 -4.57
CA ILE A 154 3.07 2.45 -4.97
C ILE A 154 4.26 2.06 -5.86
N PHE A 155 4.87 3.03 -6.55
CA PHE A 155 6.07 2.80 -7.34
C PHE A 155 7.29 2.60 -6.44
N ASP A 156 7.39 3.37 -5.35
CA ASP A 156 8.39 3.14 -4.30
C ASP A 156 8.23 1.72 -3.72
N ALA A 157 6.99 1.29 -3.48
CA ALA A 157 6.70 -0.05 -2.97
C ALA A 157 7.13 -1.14 -3.96
N ARG A 158 6.93 -0.94 -5.27
CA ARG A 158 7.39 -1.85 -6.32
C ARG A 158 8.91 -1.94 -6.34
N ASP A 159 9.57 -0.81 -6.48
CA ASP A 159 11.02 -0.74 -6.66
C ASP A 159 11.77 -1.35 -5.47
N ILE A 160 11.32 -1.04 -4.24
CA ILE A 160 11.91 -1.62 -3.04
C ILE A 160 11.64 -3.12 -2.91
N SER A 161 10.45 -3.60 -3.33
CA SER A 161 10.14 -5.02 -3.33
C SER A 161 11.05 -5.79 -4.29
N GLU A 162 11.32 -5.26 -5.47
CA GLU A 162 12.26 -5.86 -6.43
C GLU A 162 13.68 -5.99 -5.85
N VAL A 163 14.16 -4.95 -5.15
CA VAL A 163 15.49 -4.97 -4.51
C VAL A 163 15.55 -6.01 -3.39
N ILE A 164 14.53 -6.07 -2.53
CA ILE A 164 14.46 -7.04 -1.44
C ILE A 164 14.39 -8.46 -2.01
N PHE A 165 13.52 -8.71 -2.98
CA PHE A 165 13.37 -10.01 -3.62
C PHE A 165 14.64 -10.47 -4.33
N ARG A 166 15.33 -9.57 -5.04
CA ARG A 166 16.62 -9.89 -5.65
C ARG A 166 17.65 -10.28 -4.58
N THR A 167 17.73 -9.53 -3.48
CA THR A 167 18.68 -9.83 -2.41
C THR A 167 18.37 -11.16 -1.73
N MET A 168 17.08 -11.49 -1.53
CA MET A 168 16.65 -12.80 -1.00
C MET A 168 17.06 -13.95 -1.96
N ARG A 169 16.76 -13.82 -3.25
CA ARG A 169 17.13 -14.83 -4.26
C ARG A 169 18.63 -15.07 -4.34
N ASP A 170 19.41 -14.00 -4.19
CA ASP A 170 20.88 -14.11 -4.18
C ASP A 170 21.40 -15.06 -3.09
N MET A 171 20.68 -15.22 -2.01
CA MET A 171 21.01 -16.10 -0.89
C MET A 171 20.39 -17.50 -1.02
N MET A 172 19.44 -17.70 -1.92
CA MET A 172 18.70 -18.96 -2.08
C MET A 172 19.32 -19.84 -3.17
N THR A 173 19.03 -21.16 -3.11
CA THR A 173 19.29 -22.03 -4.25
C THR A 173 18.31 -21.73 -5.38
N THR A 174 18.67 -22.06 -6.61
CA THR A 174 17.81 -21.86 -7.78
C THR A 174 16.48 -22.58 -7.61
N GLU A 175 16.51 -23.82 -7.13
CA GLU A 175 15.32 -24.66 -6.95
C GLU A 175 14.39 -24.09 -5.87
N ALA A 176 14.93 -23.57 -4.76
CA ALA A 176 14.14 -22.94 -3.72
C ALA A 176 13.50 -21.64 -4.23
N SER A 177 14.27 -20.82 -4.96
CA SER A 177 13.76 -19.58 -5.57
C SER A 177 12.66 -19.85 -6.60
N GLU A 178 12.78 -20.90 -7.43
CA GLU A 178 11.76 -21.29 -8.39
C GLU A 178 10.46 -21.74 -7.70
N ARG A 179 10.54 -22.50 -6.60
CA ARG A 179 9.35 -22.90 -5.83
C ARG A 179 8.62 -21.70 -5.22
N VAL A 180 9.35 -20.73 -4.69
CA VAL A 180 8.76 -19.47 -4.21
C VAL A 180 8.05 -18.72 -5.35
N SER A 181 8.73 -18.56 -6.50
CA SER A 181 8.16 -17.90 -7.68
C SER A 181 6.86 -18.52 -8.16
N GLN A 182 6.70 -19.86 -8.03
CA GLN A 182 5.50 -20.58 -8.46
C GLN A 182 4.28 -20.28 -7.58
N GLU A 183 4.47 -19.90 -6.32
CA GLU A 183 3.36 -19.53 -5.42
C GLU A 183 2.96 -18.05 -5.56
N LEU A 184 3.86 -17.17 -6.00
CA LEU A 184 3.62 -15.73 -6.15
C LEU A 184 2.90 -15.37 -7.46
N HIS A 185 1.71 -15.92 -7.71
CA HIS A 185 1.02 -15.79 -8.99
C HIS A 185 -0.03 -14.67 -9.06
N GLU A 186 -0.37 -14.08 -7.91
CA GLU A 186 -1.35 -13.00 -7.84
C GLU A 186 -0.82 -11.69 -8.48
N PRO A 187 -1.72 -10.81 -8.96
CA PRO A 187 -1.33 -9.47 -9.39
C PRO A 187 -0.72 -8.68 -8.23
N ALA A 188 0.42 -8.04 -8.47
CA ALA A 188 1.07 -7.19 -7.46
C ALA A 188 0.21 -5.96 -7.13
N GLU A 189 -0.47 -5.42 -8.15
CA GLU A 189 -1.46 -4.35 -8.03
C GLU A 189 -2.54 -4.51 -9.10
N PRO A 190 -3.83 -4.57 -8.74
CA PRO A 190 -4.94 -4.60 -9.70
C PRO A 190 -5.19 -3.21 -10.27
N THR A 191 -4.42 -2.82 -11.28
CA THR A 191 -4.47 -1.50 -11.91
C THR A 191 -4.51 -1.60 -13.43
N LYS A 192 -4.93 -0.49 -14.09
CA LYS A 192 -4.81 -0.32 -15.55
C LYS A 192 -3.48 0.30 -15.97
N ASP A 193 -2.69 0.77 -15.02
CA ASP A 193 -1.37 1.33 -15.30
C ASP A 193 -0.41 0.20 -15.71
N LYS A 194 0.08 0.28 -16.95
CA LYS A 194 0.98 -0.74 -17.53
C LYS A 194 2.28 -0.91 -16.73
N ALA A 195 2.76 0.12 -16.07
CA ALA A 195 3.98 0.06 -15.26
C ALA A 195 3.80 -0.75 -13.97
N LEU A 196 2.56 -0.97 -13.54
CA LEU A 196 2.21 -1.70 -12.32
C LEU A 196 1.47 -3.03 -12.61
N GLN A 197 1.22 -3.38 -13.88
CA GLN A 197 0.51 -4.61 -14.30
C GLN A 197 1.37 -5.87 -14.18
N ASN A 198 2.20 -5.96 -13.16
CA ASN A 198 3.06 -7.11 -12.93
C ASN A 198 2.41 -8.07 -11.93
N LYS A 199 2.71 -9.35 -12.07
CA LYS A 199 2.47 -10.31 -11.00
C LYS A 199 3.55 -10.15 -9.93
N ILE A 200 3.27 -10.60 -8.71
CA ILE A 200 4.28 -10.63 -7.64
C ILE A 200 5.49 -11.46 -8.06
N SER A 201 5.25 -12.55 -8.81
CA SER A 201 6.32 -13.38 -9.39
C SER A 201 7.23 -12.63 -10.39
N ASP A 202 6.73 -11.59 -11.03
CA ASP A 202 7.55 -10.79 -11.96
C ASP A 202 8.49 -9.86 -11.19
N LEU A 203 8.06 -9.34 -10.04
CA LEU A 203 8.92 -8.62 -9.10
C LEU A 203 9.98 -9.55 -8.47
N TRP A 204 9.62 -10.83 -8.29
CA TRP A 204 10.53 -11.86 -7.78
C TRP A 204 11.58 -12.27 -8.81
N LYS A 205 11.34 -12.18 -10.12
CA LYS A 205 12.26 -12.62 -11.18
C LYS A 205 13.25 -11.54 -11.58
N ASP A 206 14.41 -11.94 -12.13
CA ASP A 206 15.29 -11.00 -12.80
C ASP A 206 14.71 -10.57 -14.14
N THR A 207 14.58 -9.29 -14.36
CA THR A 207 14.10 -8.72 -15.62
C THR A 207 15.15 -8.78 -16.73
N ASN A 208 16.44 -8.91 -16.37
CA ASN A 208 17.53 -9.04 -17.33
C ASN A 208 17.84 -10.52 -17.61
N PRO A 209 17.68 -11.00 -18.87
CA PRO A 209 17.90 -12.41 -19.22
C PRO A 209 19.33 -12.89 -18.94
N ILE A 210 20.34 -12.03 -19.05
CA ILE A 210 21.74 -12.38 -18.78
C ILE A 210 21.95 -12.59 -17.29
N VAL A 211 21.38 -11.68 -16.46
CA VAL A 211 21.42 -11.82 -15.00
C VAL A 211 20.66 -13.05 -14.55
N ALA A 212 19.46 -13.31 -15.12
CA ALA A 212 18.68 -14.51 -14.86
C ALA A 212 19.44 -15.80 -15.20
N PHE A 213 20.20 -15.81 -16.29
CA PHE A 213 21.05 -16.95 -16.65
C PHE A 213 22.23 -17.14 -15.67
N LEU A 214 22.93 -16.06 -15.34
CA LEU A 214 24.07 -16.11 -14.41
C LEU A 214 23.61 -16.51 -12.99
N SER A 215 22.46 -16.04 -12.55
CA SER A 215 21.87 -16.40 -11.25
C SER A 215 21.58 -17.91 -11.13
N LYS A 216 21.29 -18.58 -12.25
CA LYS A 216 21.05 -20.05 -12.27
C LYS A 216 22.30 -20.88 -12.12
N VAL A 217 23.46 -20.33 -12.42
CA VAL A 217 24.73 -21.08 -12.48
C VAL A 217 25.61 -20.84 -11.25
N ARG A 218 25.37 -19.77 -10.52
CA ARG A 218 26.19 -19.42 -9.35
C ARG A 218 25.65 -20.05 -8.06
N PRO A 219 26.53 -20.41 -7.12
CA PRO A 219 26.10 -20.83 -5.80
C PRO A 219 25.46 -19.66 -5.03
N PRO A 220 24.56 -19.95 -4.06
CA PRO A 220 23.98 -18.93 -3.18
C PRO A 220 25.06 -18.05 -2.53
N LEU A 221 24.79 -16.75 -2.49
CA LEU A 221 25.71 -15.80 -1.84
C LEU A 221 25.52 -15.84 -0.32
N LYS A 222 26.62 -15.80 0.39
CA LYS A 222 26.60 -15.58 1.83
C LYS A 222 26.57 -14.07 2.11
N ILE A 223 25.37 -13.56 2.33
CA ILE A 223 25.12 -12.14 2.65
C ILE A 223 24.80 -12.06 4.14
N ASP A 224 25.55 -11.26 4.90
CA ASP A 224 25.24 -10.98 6.28
C ASP A 224 24.12 -9.93 6.42
N SER A 225 23.55 -9.81 7.62
CA SER A 225 22.40 -8.93 7.87
C SER A 225 22.69 -7.45 7.60
N ASP A 226 23.88 -6.99 7.88
CA ASP A 226 24.25 -5.57 7.70
C ASP A 226 24.45 -5.27 6.20
N THR A 227 25.03 -6.19 5.45
CA THR A 227 25.15 -6.12 3.98
C THR A 227 23.76 -6.17 3.33
N PHE A 228 22.84 -7.01 3.84
CA PHE A 228 21.46 -7.06 3.35
C PHE A 228 20.80 -5.69 3.48
N LEU A 229 20.75 -5.11 4.69
CA LEU A 229 20.14 -3.81 4.94
C LEU A 229 20.85 -2.67 4.16
N PHE A 230 22.17 -2.74 4.06
CA PHE A 230 22.93 -1.76 3.26
C PHE A 230 22.51 -1.77 1.79
N ARG A 231 22.34 -2.95 1.17
CA ARG A 231 21.83 -3.06 -0.22
C ARG A 231 20.44 -2.43 -0.36
N ILE A 232 19.54 -2.75 0.57
CA ILE A 232 18.18 -2.19 0.53
C ILE A 232 18.20 -0.66 0.58
N ARG A 233 19.05 -0.09 1.44
CA ARG A 233 19.19 1.36 1.56
C ARG A 233 19.79 2.00 0.31
N GLN A 234 20.83 1.38 -0.28
CA GLN A 234 21.55 1.94 -1.43
C GLN A 234 20.79 1.78 -2.74
N GLU A 235 20.17 0.62 -2.97
CA GLU A 235 19.57 0.27 -4.24
C GLU A 235 18.04 0.52 -4.25
N GLY A 236 17.42 0.55 -3.08
CA GLY A 236 15.99 0.76 -2.92
C GLY A 236 15.53 2.22 -2.93
N GLY A 237 16.46 3.17 -3.03
CA GLY A 237 16.12 4.59 -3.13
C GLY A 237 15.37 5.16 -1.92
N LEU A 238 15.54 4.55 -0.73
CA LEU A 238 14.82 4.97 0.47
C LEU A 238 15.10 6.43 0.82
N GLN A 239 14.05 7.18 1.05
CA GLN A 239 14.14 8.57 1.47
C GLN A 239 14.77 8.71 2.86
N LYS A 240 15.36 9.88 3.13
CA LYS A 240 15.93 10.18 4.45
C LYS A 240 14.85 10.09 5.53
N GLY A 241 15.12 9.28 6.56
CA GLY A 241 14.21 9.10 7.71
C GLY A 241 13.27 7.90 7.59
N VAL A 242 13.23 7.20 6.46
CA VAL A 242 12.52 5.92 6.36
C VAL A 242 13.37 4.82 7.00
N ASP A 243 12.77 4.05 7.91
CA ASP A 243 13.43 2.92 8.56
C ASP A 243 13.45 1.70 7.62
N GLU A 244 14.63 1.34 7.14
CA GLU A 244 14.82 0.20 6.25
C GLU A 244 14.31 -1.13 6.84
N ARG A 245 14.35 -1.30 8.17
CA ARG A 245 13.84 -2.51 8.83
C ARG A 245 12.32 -2.58 8.74
N MET A 246 11.64 -1.45 8.91
CA MET A 246 10.19 -1.37 8.75
C MET A 246 9.79 -1.71 7.31
N VAL A 247 10.50 -1.18 6.33
CA VAL A 247 10.26 -1.47 4.91
C VAL A 247 10.50 -2.96 4.59
N VAL A 248 11.60 -3.53 5.07
CA VAL A 248 11.87 -4.97 4.91
C VAL A 248 10.76 -5.81 5.55
N LYS A 249 10.31 -5.47 6.76
CA LYS A 249 9.18 -6.16 7.42
C LYS A 249 7.89 -6.03 6.63
N SER A 250 7.62 -4.88 6.01
CA SER A 250 6.41 -4.68 5.20
C SER A 250 6.38 -5.61 3.99
N VAL A 251 7.50 -5.72 3.26
CA VAL A 251 7.64 -6.66 2.13
C VAL A 251 7.53 -8.10 2.61
N PHE A 252 8.19 -8.46 3.70
CA PHE A 252 8.13 -9.82 4.26
C PHE A 252 6.70 -10.19 4.67
N SER A 253 5.99 -9.30 5.35
CA SER A 253 4.60 -9.53 5.75
C SER A 253 3.69 -9.74 4.53
N ALA A 254 3.79 -8.88 3.51
CA ALA A 254 3.03 -9.01 2.28
C ALA A 254 3.37 -10.31 1.54
N THR A 255 4.65 -10.70 1.51
CA THR A 255 5.10 -11.95 0.88
C THR A 255 4.58 -13.19 1.60
N LYS A 256 4.60 -13.20 2.93
CA LYS A 256 4.08 -14.33 3.72
C LYS A 256 2.57 -14.55 3.53
N ASP A 257 1.82 -13.48 3.26
CA ASP A 257 0.38 -13.59 2.96
C ASP A 257 0.11 -14.34 1.65
N GLU A 258 1.07 -14.35 0.72
CA GLU A 258 0.96 -14.99 -0.61
C GLU A 258 1.55 -16.42 -0.64
N LEU A 259 2.30 -16.82 0.39
CA LEU A 259 3.03 -18.08 0.41
C LEU A 259 2.39 -19.10 1.34
N SER A 260 2.55 -20.39 0.97
CA SER A 260 2.26 -21.49 1.87
C SER A 260 3.21 -21.49 3.09
N GLN A 261 2.76 -22.10 4.18
CA GLN A 261 3.59 -22.25 5.38
C GLN A 261 4.88 -23.04 5.12
N GLU A 262 4.86 -23.93 4.12
CA GLU A 262 6.05 -24.67 3.70
C GLU A 262 7.08 -23.74 3.07
N ARG A 263 6.65 -22.84 2.18
CA ARG A 263 7.54 -21.86 1.54
C ARG A 263 8.06 -20.84 2.52
N VAL A 264 7.22 -20.38 3.44
CA VAL A 264 7.62 -19.47 4.53
C VAL A 264 8.78 -20.07 5.34
N LYS A 265 8.68 -21.35 5.73
CA LYS A 265 9.74 -22.04 6.46
C LYS A 265 10.97 -22.36 5.61
N GLU A 266 10.80 -22.58 4.32
CA GLU A 266 11.93 -22.80 3.42
C GLU A 266 12.80 -21.56 3.30
N ILE A 267 12.19 -20.37 3.14
CA ILE A 267 12.90 -19.10 3.07
C ILE A 267 13.72 -18.84 4.34
N GLU A 268 13.20 -19.19 5.52
CA GLU A 268 13.91 -19.01 6.80
C GLU A 268 15.31 -19.61 6.84
N GLN A 269 15.56 -20.69 6.09
CA GLN A 269 16.83 -21.37 6.07
C GLN A 269 17.96 -20.60 5.37
N PHE A 270 17.61 -19.61 4.59
CA PHE A 270 18.53 -18.80 3.79
C PHE A 270 18.78 -17.40 4.38
N LEU A 271 17.95 -16.97 5.34
CA LEU A 271 18.04 -15.61 5.89
C LEU A 271 19.08 -15.53 7.02
N PRO A 272 19.93 -14.51 7.03
CA PRO A 272 20.90 -14.29 8.11
C PRO A 272 20.21 -13.77 9.38
N ASP A 273 20.82 -14.00 10.53
CA ASP A 273 20.23 -13.88 11.88
C ASP A 273 19.26 -12.72 12.11
N LYS A 274 19.69 -11.46 11.91
CA LYS A 274 18.83 -10.29 12.14
C LYS A 274 17.69 -10.20 11.10
N ILE A 275 17.92 -10.65 9.87
CA ILE A 275 16.91 -10.66 8.80
C ILE A 275 15.91 -11.78 9.04
N LEU A 276 16.36 -12.94 9.52
CA LEU A 276 15.48 -14.02 9.97
C LEU A 276 14.57 -13.56 11.12
N GLN A 277 15.10 -12.75 12.05
CA GLN A 277 14.28 -12.15 13.10
C GLN A 277 13.19 -11.24 12.49
N LEU A 278 13.54 -10.32 11.57
CA LEU A 278 12.57 -9.47 10.88
C LEU A 278 11.51 -10.28 10.14
N TRP A 279 11.94 -11.41 9.50
CA TRP A 279 11.01 -12.33 8.84
C TRP A 279 10.01 -12.94 9.83
N LYS A 280 10.47 -13.39 11.00
CA LYS A 280 9.60 -14.00 12.04
C LYS A 280 8.63 -13.00 12.66
N GLU A 281 9.04 -11.75 12.79
CA GLU A 281 8.23 -10.66 13.34
C GLU A 281 7.23 -10.05 12.33
N ALA A 282 7.40 -10.29 11.05
CA ALA A 282 6.55 -9.81 9.96
C ALA A 282 5.24 -10.71 9.81
#